data_666325e533816c7b2ef717ca019ef3fb
#
_entry.id   666325e533816c7b2ef717ca019ef3fb
#
_cell.length_a   1.000
_cell.length_b   1.000
_cell.length_c   1.000
_cell.angle_alpha   90.00
_cell.angle_beta   90.00
_cell.angle_gamma   90.00
#
_symmetry.space_group_name_H-M   'P 1'
#
loop_
_entity.id
_entity.type
_entity.pdbx_description
1 polymer ?
#
loop_
_entity_poly.entity_id
_entity_poly.type
_entity_poly.pdbx_seq_one_letter_code
_entity_poly.pdbx_strand_id
1 'polypeptide(L)'
;MNTNGIYRNGNGRNGNGSYTNGNGYHENGRNGNGHIIAPAVLVAPERDQPRRYYDNDFTVTDAYRASLPDLQNGPASLIQGSPVAIQQVGIHNFRLPLRYLNRDGAPLMLETSVTGTVSLEAHKKGINMSRVMRTFYEHQESLFSLDLLETILHDYRTSLDSLEAHLTLRFNYPMVNESLRSGLAGYQYYQVALEARMDRAGAVRKFIHFDFVYSSTCPCSYELSQHAIMERNIAAVPHSQRSVARVSVELNDFLWIEDLRDLCLEALKTETQVMVKREDEQAFAALNAAYLKFVEDAVRLLHEQLDPDPRIKDFKVVASHQESLHSHDAVSVLVKGMRGGFTPEIDPSVFATLIHR
;
A
#
# COMPACT_ATOMS: atom_id res chain seq x y z
N MET A 1 -12.15 -2.34 49.31
CA MET A 1 -13.42 -1.58 49.41
C MET A 1 -14.17 -1.74 48.11
N ASN A 2 -15.25 -2.52 48.17
CA ASN A 2 -16.16 -2.78 47.06
C ASN A 2 -17.03 -1.58 46.71
N THR A 3 -17.33 -1.34 45.43
CA THR A 3 -18.71 -0.95 45.03
C THR A 3 -18.97 -1.42 43.59
N ASN A 4 -19.87 -2.40 43.52
CA ASN A 4 -20.60 -2.87 42.35
C ASN A 4 -21.62 -1.80 41.91
N GLY A 5 -21.69 -1.50 40.61
CA GLY A 5 -22.77 -0.75 39.96
C GLY A 5 -23.53 -1.62 38.98
N ILE A 6 -24.69 -2.12 39.41
CA ILE A 6 -25.68 -2.88 38.66
C ILE A 6 -26.46 -1.93 37.75
N TYR A 7 -26.49 -2.15 36.42
CA TYR A 7 -27.51 -1.53 35.56
C TYR A 7 -28.65 -2.51 35.26
N ARG A 8 -29.85 -2.10 35.71
CA ARG A 8 -31.12 -2.77 35.50
C ARG A 8 -31.66 -2.54 34.09
N ASN A 9 -32.17 -3.65 33.51
CA ASN A 9 -33.05 -3.63 32.35
C ASN A 9 -34.38 -2.93 32.68
N GLY A 10 -34.80 -1.99 31.83
CA GLY A 10 -36.13 -1.40 31.84
C GLY A 10 -36.82 -1.67 30.50
N ASN A 11 -37.79 -2.62 30.49
CA ASN A 11 -38.77 -2.79 29.43
C ASN A 11 -39.78 -1.66 29.49
N GLY A 12 -40.01 -0.94 28.40
CA GLY A 12 -41.04 0.08 28.25
C GLY A 12 -41.67 0.00 26.84
N ARG A 13 -42.93 -0.25 26.85
CA ARG A 13 -43.93 -0.54 25.79
C ARG A 13 -44.09 0.51 24.70
N ASN A 14 -44.40 -0.05 23.52
CA ASN A 14 -45.34 0.39 22.47
C ASN A 14 -45.60 1.88 22.28
N GLY A 15 -45.22 2.38 21.09
CA GLY A 15 -45.80 3.56 20.49
C GLY A 15 -45.78 3.41 18.96
N ASN A 16 -46.99 3.20 18.37
CA ASN A 16 -47.25 3.28 16.94
C ASN A 16 -46.94 4.71 16.46
N GLY A 17 -45.82 4.85 15.74
CA GLY A 17 -45.52 6.08 15.03
C GLY A 17 -45.43 5.79 13.53
N SER A 18 -46.47 6.16 12.79
CA SER A 18 -46.47 6.16 11.34
C SER A 18 -45.52 7.27 10.87
N TYR A 19 -44.45 6.88 10.17
CA TYR A 19 -43.61 7.82 9.41
C TYR A 19 -44.20 8.02 8.01
N THR A 20 -44.81 9.19 7.78
CA THR A 20 -45.15 9.65 6.45
C THR A 20 -43.89 10.25 5.81
N ASN A 21 -43.33 9.62 4.77
CA ASN A 21 -42.35 10.22 3.91
C ASN A 21 -43.04 11.28 3.02
N GLY A 22 -42.83 12.54 3.34
CA GLY A 22 -43.24 13.66 2.48
C GLY A 22 -42.14 13.97 1.47
N ASN A 23 -42.29 13.52 0.25
CA ASN A 23 -41.64 14.11 -0.92
C ASN A 23 -42.73 14.67 -1.82
N GLY A 24 -43.07 15.93 -1.60
CA GLY A 24 -43.98 16.70 -2.47
C GLY A 24 -43.19 17.22 -3.68
N TYR A 25 -43.50 16.70 -4.86
CA TYR A 25 -43.27 17.40 -6.12
C TYR A 25 -44.63 17.82 -6.66
N HIS A 26 -44.89 19.15 -6.65
CA HIS A 26 -46.00 19.73 -7.37
C HIS A 26 -45.56 19.98 -8.83
N GLU A 27 -46.04 19.19 -9.77
CA GLU A 27 -46.19 19.62 -11.15
C GLU A 27 -47.66 19.59 -11.52
N ASN A 28 -48.22 20.76 -11.66
CA ASN A 28 -49.58 20.96 -12.20
C ASN A 28 -49.55 20.92 -13.72
N GLY A 29 -49.79 19.77 -14.31
CA GLY A 29 -50.11 19.63 -15.72
C GLY A 29 -51.62 19.83 -15.94
N ARG A 30 -52.07 20.99 -16.44
CA ARG A 30 -53.43 21.21 -16.94
C ARG A 30 -53.39 21.10 -18.45
N ASN A 31 -54.23 20.22 -19.03
CA ASN A 31 -54.53 20.30 -20.44
C ASN A 31 -55.68 21.28 -20.70
N GLY A 32 -55.83 21.85 -21.90
CA GLY A 32 -56.70 22.96 -22.27
C GLY A 32 -58.21 22.81 -22.03
N ASN A 33 -58.72 21.72 -21.43
CA ASN A 33 -60.13 21.42 -21.18
C ASN A 33 -60.47 21.16 -19.69
N GLY A 34 -59.57 21.52 -18.76
CA GLY A 34 -59.93 21.56 -17.35
C GLY A 34 -60.17 20.22 -16.64
N HIS A 35 -59.97 19.09 -17.31
CA HIS A 35 -60.06 17.77 -16.68
C HIS A 35 -58.70 17.34 -16.11
N ILE A 36 -58.67 17.02 -14.81
CA ILE A 36 -57.55 16.42 -14.15
C ILE A 36 -57.43 14.96 -14.66
N ILE A 37 -56.43 14.69 -15.48
CA ILE A 37 -56.07 13.29 -15.82
C ILE A 37 -55.27 12.81 -14.61
N ALA A 38 -55.86 11.98 -13.79
CA ALA A 38 -55.09 11.25 -12.76
C ALA A 38 -54.04 10.39 -13.53
N PRO A 39 -52.77 10.44 -13.08
CA PRO A 39 -51.78 9.55 -13.71
C PRO A 39 -52.27 8.12 -13.52
N ALA A 40 -52.30 7.34 -14.61
CA ALA A 40 -52.55 5.92 -14.52
C ALA A 40 -51.53 5.33 -13.59
N VAL A 41 -51.95 4.99 -12.39
CA VAL A 41 -51.15 4.19 -11.45
C VAL A 41 -51.03 2.83 -12.13
N LEU A 42 -49.89 2.58 -12.77
CA LEU A 42 -49.52 1.22 -13.13
C LEU A 42 -49.39 0.43 -11.80
N VAL A 43 -50.51 -0.18 -11.40
CA VAL A 43 -50.49 -1.17 -10.32
C VAL A 43 -49.64 -2.31 -10.89
N ALA A 44 -48.39 -2.35 -10.40
CA ALA A 44 -47.54 -3.51 -10.64
C ALA A 44 -48.32 -4.74 -10.14
N PRO A 45 -48.38 -5.84 -10.88
CA PRO A 45 -49.06 -7.06 -10.41
C PRO A 45 -48.50 -7.39 -9.04
N GLU A 46 -49.40 -7.70 -8.07
CA GLU A 46 -49.02 -8.20 -6.74
C GLU A 46 -48.11 -9.41 -6.98
N ARG A 47 -46.81 -9.16 -6.90
CA ARG A 47 -45.84 -10.25 -6.90
C ARG A 47 -45.89 -10.83 -5.50
N ASP A 48 -46.17 -12.13 -5.41
CA ASP A 48 -45.97 -12.88 -4.18
C ASP A 48 -44.65 -12.47 -3.54
N GLN A 49 -44.63 -12.26 -2.22
CA GLN A 49 -43.41 -11.90 -1.48
C GLN A 49 -42.30 -12.87 -1.90
N PRO A 50 -41.09 -12.38 -2.27
CA PRO A 50 -40.02 -13.24 -2.72
C PRO A 50 -39.68 -14.25 -1.62
N ARG A 51 -39.62 -15.53 -2.00
CA ARG A 51 -39.25 -16.60 -1.08
C ARG A 51 -37.85 -16.38 -0.55
N ARG A 52 -37.68 -16.49 0.78
CA ARG A 52 -36.39 -16.33 1.46
C ARG A 52 -35.77 -17.69 1.77
N TYR A 53 -35.34 -18.39 0.72
CA TYR A 53 -34.57 -19.63 0.86
C TYR A 53 -33.44 -19.63 -0.18
N TYR A 54 -32.35 -20.36 0.11
CA TYR A 54 -31.28 -20.59 -0.84
C TYR A 54 -31.61 -21.85 -1.65
N ASP A 55 -31.68 -21.69 -2.96
CA ASP A 55 -31.97 -22.77 -3.90
C ASP A 55 -30.65 -23.46 -4.31
N ASN A 56 -30.32 -24.57 -3.65
CA ASN A 56 -29.10 -25.34 -3.93
C ASN A 56 -29.12 -26.02 -5.31
N ASP A 57 -30.30 -26.28 -5.85
CA ASP A 57 -30.48 -27.03 -7.11
C ASP A 57 -30.54 -26.11 -8.33
N PHE A 58 -30.57 -24.81 -8.12
CA PHE A 58 -30.66 -23.85 -9.20
C PHE A 58 -29.35 -23.81 -10.01
N THR A 59 -29.48 -24.14 -11.30
CA THR A 59 -28.36 -24.08 -12.26
C THR A 59 -28.50 -22.88 -13.17
N VAL A 60 -27.44 -22.05 -13.23
CA VAL A 60 -27.38 -20.85 -14.09
C VAL A 60 -27.21 -21.28 -15.53
N THR A 61 -28.24 -21.06 -16.36
CA THR A 61 -28.16 -21.25 -17.82
C THR A 61 -27.62 -20.00 -18.51
N ASP A 62 -27.19 -20.13 -19.77
CA ASP A 62 -26.70 -18.98 -20.55
C ASP A 62 -27.83 -17.95 -20.79
N ALA A 63 -29.05 -18.41 -21.01
CA ALA A 63 -30.21 -17.54 -21.13
C ALA A 63 -30.48 -16.75 -19.84
N TYR A 64 -30.40 -17.43 -18.69
CA TYR A 64 -30.53 -16.74 -17.40
C TYR A 64 -29.40 -15.74 -17.18
N ARG A 65 -28.15 -16.13 -17.49
CA ARG A 65 -26.98 -15.24 -17.39
C ARG A 65 -27.14 -13.99 -18.27
N ALA A 66 -27.64 -14.14 -19.49
CA ALA A 66 -27.90 -13.02 -20.37
C ALA A 66 -29.02 -12.09 -19.89
N SER A 67 -29.93 -12.56 -19.03
CA SER A 67 -31.02 -11.77 -18.43
C SER A 67 -30.59 -10.96 -17.21
N LEU A 68 -29.40 -11.20 -16.64
CA LEU A 68 -28.91 -10.48 -15.46
C LEU A 68 -28.67 -9.00 -15.80
N PRO A 69 -29.13 -8.07 -14.95
CA PRO A 69 -28.90 -6.64 -15.17
C PRO A 69 -27.42 -6.31 -15.04
N ASP A 70 -26.89 -5.47 -15.93
CA ASP A 70 -25.54 -4.93 -15.91
C ASP A 70 -25.58 -3.40 -15.85
N LEU A 71 -25.70 -2.86 -14.65
CA LEU A 71 -25.76 -1.42 -14.43
C LEU A 71 -24.40 -0.73 -14.64
N GLN A 72 -23.29 -1.44 -14.50
CA GLN A 72 -21.94 -0.88 -14.63
C GLN A 72 -21.63 -0.50 -16.07
N ASN A 73 -22.10 -1.30 -17.02
CA ASN A 73 -22.01 -1.04 -18.46
C ASN A 73 -23.26 -0.33 -19.01
N GLY A 74 -24.10 0.22 -18.13
CA GLY A 74 -25.30 0.99 -18.50
C GLY A 74 -24.98 2.30 -19.20
N PRO A 75 -25.99 2.93 -19.85
CA PRO A 75 -25.80 4.18 -20.57
C PRO A 75 -25.38 5.33 -19.64
N ALA A 76 -24.71 6.34 -20.21
CA ALA A 76 -24.25 7.53 -19.48
C ALA A 76 -25.38 8.27 -18.73
N SER A 77 -26.63 8.18 -19.19
CA SER A 77 -27.81 8.75 -18.52
C SER A 77 -28.07 8.20 -17.11
N LEU A 78 -27.47 7.05 -16.76
CA LEU A 78 -27.54 6.46 -15.42
C LEU A 78 -26.44 6.98 -14.48
N ILE A 79 -25.52 7.82 -14.94
CA ILE A 79 -24.51 8.47 -14.09
C ILE A 79 -25.23 9.39 -13.12
N GLN A 80 -24.93 9.21 -11.83
CA GLN A 80 -25.41 10.11 -10.79
C GLN A 80 -24.31 11.12 -10.45
N GLY A 81 -24.68 12.39 -10.32
CA GLY A 81 -23.73 13.48 -10.09
C GLY A 81 -23.11 14.01 -11.39
N SER A 82 -21.97 14.66 -11.27
CA SER A 82 -21.27 15.27 -12.42
C SER A 82 -20.64 14.21 -13.32
N PRO A 83 -20.81 14.28 -14.65
CA PRO A 83 -20.18 13.36 -15.60
C PRO A 83 -18.73 13.78 -15.84
N VAL A 84 -17.84 13.49 -14.87
CA VAL A 84 -16.40 13.78 -14.93
C VAL A 84 -15.61 12.49 -14.97
N ALA A 85 -14.42 12.53 -15.58
CA ALA A 85 -13.50 11.40 -15.56
C ALA A 85 -12.97 11.16 -14.13
N ILE A 86 -12.83 9.88 -13.76
CA ILE A 86 -12.22 9.45 -12.50
C ILE A 86 -10.81 8.95 -12.80
N GLN A 87 -9.80 9.54 -12.14
CA GLN A 87 -8.40 9.22 -12.39
C GLN A 87 -8.04 7.81 -11.93
N GLN A 88 -8.57 7.38 -10.78
CA GLN A 88 -8.33 6.03 -10.26
C GLN A 88 -9.60 5.46 -9.62
N VAL A 89 -10.01 4.30 -10.09
CA VAL A 89 -11.10 3.49 -9.53
C VAL A 89 -10.70 2.02 -9.60
N GLY A 90 -10.94 1.26 -8.54
CA GLY A 90 -10.51 -0.14 -8.50
C GLY A 90 -10.64 -0.78 -7.13
N ILE A 91 -9.77 -1.72 -6.82
CA ILE A 91 -9.78 -2.52 -5.59
C ILE A 91 -8.51 -2.25 -4.79
N HIS A 92 -8.66 -2.07 -3.49
CA HIS A 92 -7.57 -1.91 -2.53
C HIS A 92 -7.48 -3.10 -1.58
N ASN A 93 -6.24 -3.57 -1.32
CA ASN A 93 -5.91 -4.54 -0.29
C ASN A 93 -6.64 -5.88 -0.42
N PHE A 94 -6.82 -6.42 -1.63
CA PHE A 94 -7.19 -7.84 -1.71
C PHE A 94 -5.93 -8.70 -1.56
N ARG A 95 -6.05 -9.83 -0.87
CA ARG A 95 -4.90 -10.65 -0.49
C ARG A 95 -4.94 -12.00 -1.17
N LEU A 96 -3.77 -12.44 -1.64
CA LEU A 96 -3.56 -13.78 -2.16
C LEU A 96 -2.09 -14.18 -2.00
N PRO A 97 -1.77 -15.49 -1.93
CA PRO A 97 -0.40 -15.96 -2.01
C PRO A 97 0.10 -15.85 -3.45
N LEU A 98 1.28 -15.22 -3.63
CA LEU A 98 1.95 -15.13 -4.92
C LEU A 98 3.34 -15.76 -4.84
N ARG A 99 3.79 -16.37 -5.94
CA ARG A 99 5.12 -16.94 -6.04
C ARG A 99 6.10 -15.93 -6.62
N TYR A 100 7.16 -15.65 -5.86
CA TYR A 100 8.28 -14.82 -6.28
C TYR A 100 9.53 -15.66 -6.45
N LEU A 101 10.45 -15.19 -7.26
CA LEU A 101 11.78 -15.79 -7.39
C LEU A 101 12.77 -14.89 -6.66
N ASN A 102 13.59 -15.45 -5.78
CA ASN A 102 14.70 -14.73 -5.18
C ASN A 102 15.92 -14.75 -6.12
N ARG A 103 16.96 -13.97 -5.79
CA ARG A 103 18.19 -13.87 -6.59
C ARG A 103 18.91 -15.24 -6.77
N ASP A 104 18.77 -16.16 -5.80
CA ASP A 104 19.36 -17.49 -5.85
C ASP A 104 18.55 -18.50 -6.69
N GLY A 105 17.44 -18.05 -7.28
CA GLY A 105 16.56 -18.88 -8.08
C GLY A 105 15.58 -19.74 -7.28
N ALA A 106 15.46 -19.54 -5.98
CA ALA A 106 14.48 -20.25 -5.15
C ALA A 106 13.11 -19.56 -5.16
N PRO A 107 12.01 -20.31 -5.36
CA PRO A 107 10.67 -19.73 -5.29
C PRO A 107 10.25 -19.46 -3.85
N LEU A 108 9.68 -18.29 -3.62
CA LEU A 108 9.09 -17.88 -2.34
C LEU A 108 7.59 -17.69 -2.50
N MET A 109 6.80 -18.31 -1.62
CA MET A 109 5.36 -18.07 -1.55
C MET A 109 5.09 -16.98 -0.51
N LEU A 110 4.63 -15.80 -0.95
CA LEU A 110 4.44 -14.65 -0.09
C LEU A 110 2.97 -14.21 -0.07
N GLU A 111 2.41 -14.02 1.12
CA GLU A 111 1.13 -13.35 1.25
C GLU A 111 1.27 -11.91 0.75
N THR A 112 0.52 -11.60 -0.29
CA THR A 112 0.62 -10.32 -1.01
C THR A 112 -0.70 -9.56 -0.93
N SER A 113 -0.62 -8.30 -0.51
CA SER A 113 -1.71 -7.32 -0.59
C SER A 113 -1.63 -6.60 -1.93
N VAL A 114 -2.67 -6.71 -2.74
CA VAL A 114 -2.76 -6.13 -4.08
C VAL A 114 -3.73 -4.95 -4.08
N THR A 115 -3.30 -3.86 -4.67
CA THR A 115 -4.14 -2.70 -5.02
C THR A 115 -4.06 -2.49 -6.52
N GLY A 116 -5.19 -2.60 -7.21
CA GLY A 116 -5.30 -2.39 -8.66
C GLY A 116 -6.34 -1.34 -8.99
N THR A 117 -5.95 -0.31 -9.75
CA THR A 117 -6.84 0.78 -10.16
C THR A 117 -6.66 1.10 -11.64
N VAL A 118 -7.72 1.62 -12.25
CA VAL A 118 -7.72 2.09 -13.64
C VAL A 118 -8.40 3.46 -13.75
N SER A 119 -8.18 4.16 -14.84
CA SER A 119 -8.95 5.37 -15.16
C SER A 119 -10.36 5.00 -15.60
N LEU A 120 -11.33 5.88 -15.34
CA LEU A 120 -12.70 5.78 -15.84
C LEU A 120 -13.08 7.06 -16.58
N GLU A 121 -13.42 6.92 -17.85
CA GLU A 121 -13.78 8.05 -18.69
C GLU A 121 -15.17 8.62 -18.31
N ALA A 122 -15.36 9.93 -18.53
CA ALA A 122 -16.53 10.69 -18.08
C ALA A 122 -17.88 10.16 -18.58
N HIS A 123 -17.89 9.44 -19.69
CA HIS A 123 -19.10 8.87 -20.30
C HIS A 123 -19.45 7.47 -19.80
N LYS A 124 -18.57 6.84 -18.99
CA LYS A 124 -18.78 5.48 -18.48
C LYS A 124 -19.39 5.51 -17.07
N LYS A 125 -20.39 4.66 -16.84
CA LYS A 125 -21.08 4.55 -15.54
C LYS A 125 -20.19 3.98 -14.46
N GLY A 126 -19.38 2.98 -14.78
CA GLY A 126 -18.52 2.29 -13.82
C GLY A 126 -17.61 1.26 -14.47
N ILE A 127 -16.88 0.51 -13.65
CA ILE A 127 -16.06 -0.63 -14.06
C ILE A 127 -16.55 -1.91 -13.38
N ASN A 128 -16.24 -3.05 -13.98
CA ASN A 128 -16.48 -4.35 -13.34
C ASN A 128 -15.33 -4.69 -12.38
N MET A 129 -15.50 -4.36 -11.10
CA MET A 129 -14.49 -4.58 -10.04
C MET A 129 -14.00 -6.02 -9.95
N SER A 130 -14.86 -7.02 -10.21
CA SER A 130 -14.48 -8.43 -10.16
C SER A 130 -13.47 -8.81 -11.25
N ARG A 131 -13.37 -8.07 -12.35
CA ARG A 131 -12.37 -8.30 -13.40
C ARG A 131 -10.96 -7.99 -12.89
N VAL A 132 -10.80 -6.97 -12.03
CA VAL A 132 -9.52 -6.64 -11.43
C VAL A 132 -8.95 -7.84 -10.67
N MET A 133 -9.78 -8.52 -9.86
CA MET A 133 -9.37 -9.72 -9.12
C MET A 133 -9.13 -10.91 -10.05
N ARG A 134 -10.06 -11.17 -10.98
CA ARG A 134 -9.98 -12.35 -11.88
C ARG A 134 -8.70 -12.37 -12.70
N THR A 135 -8.25 -11.23 -13.20
CA THR A 135 -6.98 -11.12 -13.94
C THR A 135 -5.79 -11.61 -13.11
N PHE A 136 -5.76 -11.33 -11.80
CA PHE A 136 -4.73 -11.88 -10.92
C PHE A 136 -4.82 -13.40 -10.78
N TYR A 137 -6.03 -13.94 -10.64
CA TYR A 137 -6.21 -15.40 -10.52
C TYR A 137 -5.85 -16.14 -11.81
N GLU A 138 -5.93 -15.51 -12.97
CA GLU A 138 -5.44 -16.06 -14.25
C GLU A 138 -3.93 -16.25 -14.25
N HIS A 139 -3.19 -15.45 -13.47
CA HIS A 139 -1.73 -15.51 -13.33
C HIS A 139 -1.24 -16.13 -12.02
N GLN A 140 -2.11 -16.67 -11.16
CA GLN A 140 -1.75 -17.13 -9.80
C GLN A 140 -0.65 -18.20 -9.76
N GLU A 141 -0.55 -19.03 -10.79
CA GLU A 141 0.48 -20.08 -10.90
C GLU A 141 1.80 -19.58 -11.50
N SER A 142 1.84 -18.34 -11.96
CA SER A 142 3.04 -17.74 -12.55
C SER A 142 4.03 -17.28 -11.48
N LEU A 143 5.30 -17.15 -11.84
CA LEU A 143 6.28 -16.45 -11.04
C LEU A 143 6.10 -14.96 -11.21
N PHE A 144 5.80 -14.26 -10.12
CA PHE A 144 5.56 -12.82 -10.14
C PHE A 144 6.87 -12.04 -10.31
N SER A 145 6.89 -11.17 -11.31
CA SER A 145 7.97 -10.28 -11.67
C SER A 145 7.41 -8.93 -12.09
N LEU A 146 8.26 -7.92 -12.22
CA LEU A 146 7.85 -6.60 -12.75
C LEU A 146 7.38 -6.68 -14.21
N ASP A 147 7.82 -7.66 -14.99
CA ASP A 147 7.35 -7.87 -16.37
C ASP A 147 5.95 -8.48 -16.39
N LEU A 148 5.66 -9.38 -15.46
CA LEU A 148 4.29 -9.90 -15.31
C LEU A 148 3.32 -8.79 -14.88
N LEU A 149 3.75 -7.84 -14.03
CA LEU A 149 2.93 -6.68 -13.68
C LEU A 149 2.58 -5.81 -14.90
N GLU A 150 3.52 -5.63 -15.82
CA GLU A 150 3.26 -4.95 -17.10
C GLU A 150 2.20 -5.67 -17.93
N THR A 151 2.29 -7.00 -18.04
CA THR A 151 1.28 -7.83 -18.70
C THR A 151 -0.10 -7.64 -18.07
N ILE A 152 -0.19 -7.70 -16.73
CA ILE A 152 -1.46 -7.50 -16.01
C ILE A 152 -2.03 -6.07 -16.24
N LEU A 153 -1.19 -5.04 -16.34
CA LEU A 153 -1.65 -3.69 -16.66
C LEU A 153 -2.25 -3.61 -18.07
N HIS A 154 -1.68 -4.30 -19.05
CA HIS A 154 -2.26 -4.42 -20.40
C HIS A 154 -3.61 -5.12 -20.37
N ASP A 155 -3.73 -6.22 -19.60
CA ASP A 155 -4.98 -6.95 -19.43
C ASP A 155 -6.05 -6.07 -18.75
N TYR A 156 -5.67 -5.25 -17.78
CA TYR A 156 -6.57 -4.28 -17.14
C TYR A 156 -7.09 -3.26 -18.16
N ARG A 157 -6.20 -2.65 -18.94
CA ARG A 157 -6.63 -1.69 -19.98
C ARG A 157 -7.61 -2.29 -20.95
N THR A 158 -7.35 -3.51 -21.41
CA THR A 158 -8.17 -4.20 -22.41
C THR A 158 -9.50 -4.66 -21.81
N SER A 159 -9.46 -5.38 -20.67
CA SER A 159 -10.65 -6.00 -20.09
C SER A 159 -11.60 -5.00 -19.44
N LEU A 160 -11.08 -3.86 -18.95
CA LEU A 160 -11.85 -2.79 -18.31
C LEU A 160 -12.08 -1.59 -19.25
N ASP A 161 -11.56 -1.65 -20.47
CA ASP A 161 -11.66 -0.56 -21.48
C ASP A 161 -11.23 0.78 -20.86
N SER A 162 -10.02 0.82 -20.28
CA SER A 162 -9.45 1.97 -19.56
C SER A 162 -8.23 2.50 -20.29
N LEU A 163 -7.87 3.77 -20.03
CA LEU A 163 -6.71 4.41 -20.66
C LEU A 163 -5.45 4.32 -19.82
N GLU A 164 -5.60 4.34 -18.50
CA GLU A 164 -4.50 4.25 -17.52
C GLU A 164 -4.76 3.10 -16.56
N ALA A 165 -3.68 2.48 -16.07
CA ALA A 165 -3.77 1.40 -15.11
C ALA A 165 -2.62 1.49 -14.10
N HIS A 166 -2.91 1.21 -12.83
CA HIS A 166 -1.96 1.25 -11.73
C HIS A 166 -2.08 -0.02 -10.89
N LEU A 167 -0.94 -0.54 -10.46
CA LEU A 167 -0.85 -1.77 -9.71
C LEU A 167 0.21 -1.66 -8.63
N THR A 168 -0.13 -2.02 -7.40
CA THR A 168 0.81 -2.07 -6.27
C THR A 168 0.63 -3.38 -5.53
N LEU A 169 1.73 -4.10 -5.35
CA LEU A 169 1.84 -5.33 -4.59
C LEU A 169 2.68 -5.09 -3.34
N ARG A 170 2.14 -5.37 -2.14
CA ARG A 170 2.85 -5.21 -0.87
C ARG A 170 2.99 -6.55 -0.17
N PHE A 171 4.19 -6.84 0.31
CA PHE A 171 4.51 -8.07 1.02
C PHE A 171 5.71 -7.89 1.96
N ASN A 172 5.90 -8.85 2.87
CA ASN A 172 7.09 -8.96 3.68
C ASN A 172 8.04 -9.96 3.03
N TYR A 173 9.21 -9.48 2.60
CA TYR A 173 10.20 -10.27 1.88
C TYR A 173 11.23 -10.86 2.85
N PRO A 174 11.34 -12.19 2.98
CA PRO A 174 12.31 -12.83 3.87
C PRO A 174 13.69 -12.94 3.21
N MET A 175 14.74 -12.53 3.93
CA MET A 175 16.13 -12.84 3.57
C MET A 175 16.83 -13.48 4.76
N VAL A 176 17.75 -14.40 4.49
CA VAL A 176 18.60 -14.97 5.53
C VAL A 176 19.78 -14.04 5.76
N ASN A 177 19.91 -13.56 6.99
CA ASN A 177 21.03 -12.72 7.41
C ASN A 177 21.90 -13.45 8.44
N GLU A 178 23.22 -13.40 8.23
CA GLU A 178 24.19 -13.95 9.15
C GLU A 178 24.58 -12.94 10.24
N SER A 179 24.84 -13.44 11.43
CA SER A 179 25.38 -12.68 12.56
C SER A 179 26.80 -12.20 12.28
N LEU A 180 27.20 -11.10 12.90
CA LEU A 180 28.48 -10.42 12.66
C LEU A 180 29.71 -11.28 12.97
N ARG A 181 29.63 -12.21 13.91
CA ARG A 181 30.78 -13.00 14.42
C ARG A 181 30.48 -14.46 14.68
N SER A 182 29.29 -14.79 15.16
CA SER A 182 28.99 -16.14 15.67
C SER A 182 28.63 -17.15 14.61
N GLY A 183 28.40 -16.69 13.35
CA GLY A 183 27.96 -17.55 12.26
C GLY A 183 26.54 -18.08 12.41
N LEU A 184 25.74 -17.49 13.32
CA LEU A 184 24.33 -17.76 13.38
C LEU A 184 23.62 -17.08 12.18
N ALA A 185 22.54 -17.69 11.72
CA ALA A 185 21.75 -17.15 10.62
C ALA A 185 20.26 -17.17 10.97
N GLY A 186 19.53 -16.16 10.55
CA GLY A 186 18.09 -16.03 10.79
C GLY A 186 17.38 -15.27 9.69
N TYR A 187 16.06 -15.39 9.64
CA TYR A 187 15.25 -14.65 8.67
C TYR A 187 14.99 -13.22 9.14
N GLN A 188 15.43 -12.26 8.33
CA GLN A 188 15.02 -10.86 8.39
C GLN A 188 13.88 -10.65 7.39
N TYR A 189 12.81 -9.96 7.82
CA TYR A 189 11.71 -9.59 6.95
C TYR A 189 11.78 -8.11 6.59
N TYR A 190 11.70 -7.81 5.31
CA TYR A 190 11.71 -6.46 4.78
C TYR A 190 10.34 -6.11 4.22
N GLN A 191 9.84 -4.91 4.51
CA GLN A 191 8.63 -4.41 3.87
C GLN A 191 8.96 -3.95 2.46
N VAL A 192 8.30 -4.56 1.48
CA VAL A 192 8.51 -4.32 0.07
C VAL A 192 7.20 -4.00 -0.61
N ALA A 193 7.22 -3.05 -1.54
CA ALA A 193 6.16 -2.90 -2.52
C ALA A 193 6.74 -2.85 -3.94
N LEU A 194 6.15 -3.65 -4.83
CA LEU A 194 6.35 -3.54 -6.26
C LEU A 194 5.20 -2.72 -6.84
N GLU A 195 5.52 -1.74 -7.66
CA GLU A 195 4.53 -0.88 -8.28
C GLU A 195 4.79 -0.78 -9.78
N ALA A 196 3.71 -0.79 -10.56
CA ALA A 196 3.75 -0.51 -11.99
C ALA A 196 2.61 0.45 -12.37
N ARG A 197 2.92 1.41 -13.23
CA ARG A 197 1.98 2.42 -13.72
C ARG A 197 2.04 2.46 -15.24
N MET A 198 0.89 2.40 -15.88
CA MET A 198 0.74 2.55 -17.31
C MET A 198 -0.05 3.83 -17.60
N ASP A 199 0.53 4.72 -18.38
CA ASP A 199 -0.10 5.96 -18.79
C ASP A 199 -1.03 5.79 -20.02
N ARG A 200 -1.66 6.90 -20.44
CA ARG A 200 -2.58 6.93 -21.61
C ARG A 200 -1.88 6.55 -22.90
N ALA A 201 -0.60 6.83 -23.05
CA ALA A 201 0.19 6.46 -24.22
C ALA A 201 0.60 4.98 -24.22
N GLY A 202 0.42 4.29 -23.09
CA GLY A 202 0.82 2.90 -22.91
C GLY A 202 2.25 2.75 -22.41
N ALA A 203 2.92 3.83 -22.04
CA ALA A 203 4.24 3.76 -21.44
C ALA A 203 4.14 3.24 -19.99
N VAL A 204 4.97 2.26 -19.66
CA VAL A 204 4.99 1.63 -18.33
C VAL A 204 6.19 2.10 -17.54
N ARG A 205 5.94 2.49 -16.29
CA ARG A 205 6.97 2.81 -15.29
C ARG A 205 6.90 1.77 -14.18
N LYS A 206 8.03 1.26 -13.75
CA LYS A 206 8.16 0.20 -12.74
C LYS A 206 8.94 0.72 -11.54
N PHE A 207 8.49 0.37 -10.33
CA PHE A 207 9.08 0.86 -9.09
C PHE A 207 9.24 -0.27 -8.08
N ILE A 208 10.29 -0.17 -7.27
CA ILE A 208 10.47 -0.94 -6.03
C ILE A 208 10.51 0.04 -4.87
N HIS A 209 9.73 -0.23 -3.82
CA HIS A 209 9.78 0.45 -2.54
C HIS A 209 10.27 -0.54 -1.50
N PHE A 210 11.28 -0.16 -0.73
CA PHE A 210 11.98 -1.04 0.18
C PHE A 210 12.26 -0.31 1.50
N ASP A 211 11.89 -0.89 2.63
CA ASP A 211 12.18 -0.35 3.95
C ASP A 211 13.39 -1.06 4.54
N PHE A 212 14.49 -0.33 4.68
CA PHE A 212 15.72 -0.79 5.30
C PHE A 212 15.81 -0.33 6.75
N VAL A 213 15.94 -1.28 7.68
CA VAL A 213 16.01 -1.02 9.12
C VAL A 213 17.46 -1.11 9.58
N TYR A 214 17.93 -0.04 10.24
CA TYR A 214 19.30 0.06 10.70
C TYR A 214 19.39 0.71 12.08
N SER A 215 20.57 0.66 12.70
CA SER A 215 20.88 1.40 13.88
C SER A 215 21.59 2.70 13.51
N SER A 216 21.22 3.81 14.16
CA SER A 216 21.95 5.07 14.08
C SER A 216 22.39 5.50 15.46
N THR A 217 23.66 5.90 15.58
CA THR A 217 24.22 6.51 16.78
C THR A 217 24.60 7.94 16.45
N CYS A 218 24.14 8.89 17.26
CA CYS A 218 24.35 10.32 17.04
C CYS A 218 25.85 10.68 17.19
N PRO A 219 26.48 11.28 16.16
CA PRO A 219 27.89 11.69 16.22
C PRO A 219 28.18 12.70 17.36
N CYS A 220 27.31 13.71 17.52
CA CYS A 220 27.47 14.69 18.60
C CYS A 220 27.39 14.04 19.99
N SER A 221 26.44 13.15 20.18
CA SER A 221 26.29 12.44 21.47
C SER A 221 27.50 11.54 21.76
N TYR A 222 28.08 10.93 20.71
CA TYR A 222 29.30 10.15 20.84
C TYR A 222 30.47 11.02 21.28
N GLU A 223 30.75 12.16 20.62
CA GLU A 223 31.83 13.07 21.00
C GLU A 223 31.65 13.62 22.41
N LEU A 224 30.44 14.03 22.80
CA LEU A 224 30.13 14.49 24.17
C LEU A 224 30.30 13.39 25.19
N SER A 225 30.01 12.14 24.85
CA SER A 225 30.27 11.00 25.73
C SER A 225 31.78 10.79 25.96
N GLN A 226 32.58 10.86 24.88
CA GLN A 226 34.04 10.78 24.97
C GLN A 226 34.62 11.94 25.78
N HIS A 227 34.14 13.15 25.60
CA HIS A 227 34.55 14.33 26.38
C HIS A 227 34.25 14.12 27.87
N ALA A 228 33.08 13.61 28.26
CA ALA A 228 32.76 13.34 29.66
C ALA A 228 33.69 12.29 30.30
N ILE A 229 34.09 11.26 29.54
CA ILE A 229 35.05 10.25 29.98
C ILE A 229 36.42 10.89 30.18
N MET A 230 36.93 11.69 29.24
CA MET A 230 38.26 12.27 29.28
C MET A 230 38.39 13.37 30.37
N GLU A 231 37.45 14.30 30.43
CA GLU A 231 37.53 15.48 31.27
C GLU A 231 37.04 15.24 32.71
N ARG A 232 36.14 14.29 32.91
CA ARG A 232 35.45 14.10 34.18
C ARG A 232 35.61 12.69 34.75
N ASN A 233 36.22 11.77 34.02
CA ASN A 233 36.32 10.34 34.36
C ASN A 233 34.95 9.71 34.72
N ILE A 234 33.90 10.11 33.99
CA ILE A 234 32.53 9.62 34.17
C ILE A 234 32.16 8.79 32.95
N ALA A 235 31.69 7.56 33.18
CA ALA A 235 31.17 6.72 32.12
C ALA A 235 29.93 7.40 31.46
N ALA A 236 29.97 7.50 30.14
CA ALA A 236 28.90 8.05 29.33
C ALA A 236 28.72 7.23 28.04
N VAL A 237 27.52 7.11 27.56
CA VAL A 237 27.20 6.42 26.33
C VAL A 237 26.37 7.33 25.43
N PRO A 238 26.63 7.33 24.12
CA PRO A 238 25.82 8.10 23.16
C PRO A 238 24.43 7.49 23.05
N HIS A 239 23.45 8.33 22.72
CA HIS A 239 22.16 7.78 22.34
C HIS A 239 22.25 7.09 20.97
N SER A 240 21.56 5.99 20.88
CA SER A 240 21.45 5.14 19.69
C SER A 240 20.03 4.64 19.58
N GLN A 241 19.54 4.51 18.37
CA GLN A 241 18.14 4.18 18.10
C GLN A 241 18.00 3.32 16.86
N ARG A 242 16.85 2.64 16.76
CA ARG A 242 16.42 2.04 15.51
C ARG A 242 16.00 3.13 14.55
N SER A 243 16.36 2.96 13.30
CA SER A 243 16.08 3.91 12.22
C SER A 243 15.59 3.15 11.01
N VAL A 244 14.80 3.81 10.18
CA VAL A 244 14.24 3.23 8.96
C VAL A 244 14.50 4.18 7.79
N ALA A 245 14.98 3.64 6.69
CA ALA A 245 15.04 4.33 5.40
C ALA A 245 14.11 3.63 4.41
N ARG A 246 13.08 4.33 3.93
CA ARG A 246 12.29 3.91 2.78
C ARG A 246 12.98 4.37 1.52
N VAL A 247 13.46 3.43 0.75
CA VAL A 247 14.07 3.65 -0.56
C VAL A 247 13.04 3.28 -1.62
N SER A 248 12.66 4.26 -2.43
CA SER A 248 11.76 4.11 -3.57
C SER A 248 12.56 4.35 -4.84
N VAL A 249 12.67 3.36 -5.71
CA VAL A 249 13.42 3.46 -6.98
C VAL A 249 12.49 3.29 -8.17
N GLU A 250 12.64 4.14 -9.19
CA GLU A 250 12.12 3.92 -10.53
C GLU A 250 13.18 3.18 -11.34
N LEU A 251 12.79 2.10 -11.97
CA LEU A 251 13.70 1.22 -12.65
C LEU A 251 13.92 1.63 -14.11
N ASN A 252 15.17 1.57 -14.54
CA ASN A 252 15.61 1.64 -15.93
C ASN A 252 15.85 0.23 -16.49
N ASP A 253 16.26 -0.70 -15.63
CA ASP A 253 16.51 -2.10 -15.94
C ASP A 253 16.17 -2.99 -14.74
N PHE A 254 16.23 -4.30 -14.90
CA PHE A 254 15.91 -5.27 -13.85
C PHE A 254 16.86 -5.14 -12.65
N LEU A 255 16.26 -5.11 -11.45
CA LEU A 255 16.96 -5.03 -10.17
C LEU A 255 16.32 -6.03 -9.18
N TRP A 256 17.13 -6.92 -8.58
CA TRP A 256 16.67 -7.78 -7.51
C TRP A 256 16.38 -6.98 -6.23
N ILE A 257 15.43 -7.45 -5.44
CA ILE A 257 15.17 -6.87 -4.10
C ILE A 257 16.42 -6.98 -3.22
N GLU A 258 17.13 -8.10 -3.33
CA GLU A 258 18.40 -8.35 -2.63
C GLU A 258 19.50 -7.38 -3.05
N ASP A 259 19.59 -7.01 -4.35
CA ASP A 259 20.55 -6.01 -4.81
C ASP A 259 20.28 -4.64 -4.17
N LEU A 260 18.99 -4.25 -4.09
CA LEU A 260 18.61 -3.01 -3.43
C LEU A 260 18.93 -3.03 -1.93
N ARG A 261 18.71 -4.18 -1.26
CA ARG A 261 19.13 -4.37 0.13
C ARG A 261 20.65 -4.24 0.28
N ASP A 262 21.43 -4.83 -0.63
CA ASP A 262 22.89 -4.79 -0.58
C ASP A 262 23.42 -3.35 -0.78
N LEU A 263 22.81 -2.55 -1.66
CA LEU A 263 23.10 -1.12 -1.80
C LEU A 263 22.81 -0.34 -0.51
N CYS A 264 21.67 -0.62 0.15
CA CYS A 264 21.35 -0.01 1.43
C CYS A 264 22.32 -0.42 2.54
N LEU A 265 22.72 -1.67 2.58
CA LEU A 265 23.70 -2.17 3.55
C LEU A 265 25.07 -1.54 3.35
N GLU A 266 25.52 -1.41 2.08
CA GLU A 266 26.78 -0.76 1.75
C GLU A 266 26.79 0.72 2.16
N ALA A 267 25.66 1.41 1.99
CA ALA A 267 25.49 2.80 2.41
C ALA A 267 25.50 2.96 3.94
N LEU A 268 24.70 2.18 4.65
CA LEU A 268 24.38 2.44 6.05
C LEU A 268 25.15 1.55 7.04
N LYS A 269 25.67 0.40 6.62
CA LYS A 269 26.52 -0.56 7.35
C LYS A 269 25.90 -1.21 8.60
N THR A 270 25.03 -0.53 9.31
CA THR A 270 24.55 -0.88 10.68
C THR A 270 23.15 -1.50 10.65
N GLU A 271 22.91 -2.43 9.72
CA GLU A 271 21.65 -3.18 9.66
C GLU A 271 21.35 -3.90 10.97
N THR A 272 20.08 -3.93 11.37
CA THR A 272 19.65 -4.63 12.59
C THR A 272 19.90 -6.12 12.48
N GLN A 273 20.28 -6.75 13.59
CA GLN A 273 20.62 -8.18 13.66
C GLN A 273 19.42 -9.01 14.08
N VAL A 274 19.28 -10.21 13.53
CA VAL A 274 18.15 -11.12 13.82
C VAL A 274 18.45 -12.02 15.01
N MET A 275 19.63 -12.67 15.00
CA MET A 275 20.03 -13.66 15.98
C MET A 275 21.47 -13.37 16.41
N VAL A 276 21.72 -13.24 17.72
CA VAL A 276 23.02 -12.79 18.23
C VAL A 276 23.47 -13.59 19.45
N LYS A 277 24.79 -13.72 19.59
CA LYS A 277 25.49 -14.09 20.83
C LYS A 277 26.19 -12.84 21.37
N ARG A 278 26.88 -12.97 22.53
CA ARG A 278 27.58 -11.88 23.17
C ARG A 278 28.66 -11.24 22.29
N GLU A 279 29.37 -12.06 21.50
CA GLU A 279 30.38 -11.60 20.54
C GLU A 279 29.77 -10.77 19.42
N ASP A 280 28.52 -11.05 19.01
CA ASP A 280 27.78 -10.27 18.01
C ASP A 280 27.30 -8.93 18.58
N GLU A 281 26.79 -8.93 19.83
CA GLU A 281 26.40 -7.69 20.53
C GLU A 281 27.59 -6.74 20.69
N GLN A 282 28.78 -7.27 21.09
CA GLN A 282 29.98 -6.49 21.15
C GLN A 282 30.41 -5.95 19.78
N ALA A 283 30.37 -6.80 18.75
CA ALA A 283 30.70 -6.40 17.40
C ALA A 283 29.74 -5.32 16.89
N PHE A 284 28.45 -5.45 17.19
CA PHE A 284 27.46 -4.44 16.79
C PHE A 284 27.67 -3.09 17.50
N ALA A 285 28.06 -3.10 18.77
CA ALA A 285 28.42 -1.88 19.48
C ALA A 285 29.65 -1.20 18.84
N ALA A 286 30.66 -1.97 18.43
CA ALA A 286 31.84 -1.45 17.73
C ALA A 286 31.48 -0.93 16.34
N LEU A 287 30.59 -1.64 15.61
CA LEU A 287 30.10 -1.26 14.28
C LEU A 287 29.35 0.08 14.32
N ASN A 288 28.50 0.29 15.34
CA ASN A 288 27.79 1.55 15.52
C ASN A 288 28.75 2.72 15.77
N ALA A 289 29.80 2.51 16.54
CA ALA A 289 30.83 3.54 16.81
C ALA A 289 31.67 3.85 15.55
N ALA A 290 31.88 2.85 14.68
CA ALA A 290 32.64 3.03 13.44
C ALA A 290 31.83 3.78 12.35
N TYR A 291 30.51 3.71 12.40
CA TYR A 291 29.60 4.25 11.37
C TYR A 291 28.53 5.17 11.98
N LEU A 292 29.00 6.17 12.74
CA LEU A 292 28.16 7.24 13.26
C LEU A 292 27.50 8.02 12.11
N LYS A 293 26.24 8.42 12.26
CA LYS A 293 25.54 9.18 11.21
C LYS A 293 24.37 10.00 11.74
N PHE A 294 24.22 11.20 11.21
CA PHE A 294 22.99 11.97 11.30
C PHE A 294 21.96 11.45 10.27
N VAL A 295 20.71 11.86 10.41
CA VAL A 295 19.67 11.50 9.44
C VAL A 295 19.97 12.09 8.04
N GLU A 296 20.63 13.24 7.98
CA GLU A 296 21.11 13.89 6.75
C GLU A 296 22.20 13.06 6.09
N ASP A 297 23.12 12.50 6.88
CA ASP A 297 24.19 11.65 6.36
C ASP A 297 23.62 10.34 5.79
N ALA A 298 22.61 9.76 6.45
CA ALA A 298 21.98 8.53 5.98
C ALA A 298 21.43 8.67 4.55
N VAL A 299 20.73 9.77 4.25
CA VAL A 299 20.17 9.97 2.89
C VAL A 299 21.26 10.31 1.86
N ARG A 300 22.36 10.98 2.26
CA ARG A 300 23.51 11.27 1.37
C ARG A 300 24.29 9.98 1.06
N LEU A 301 24.52 9.12 2.04
CA LEU A 301 25.18 7.83 1.86
C LEU A 301 24.36 6.92 0.94
N LEU A 302 23.04 6.91 1.10
CA LEU A 302 22.16 6.18 0.19
C LEU A 302 22.19 6.76 -1.23
N HIS A 303 22.21 8.08 -1.37
CA HIS A 303 22.36 8.73 -2.68
C HIS A 303 23.66 8.29 -3.37
N GLU A 304 24.78 8.26 -2.64
CA GLU A 304 26.09 7.85 -3.17
C GLU A 304 26.10 6.44 -3.76
N GLN A 305 25.30 5.52 -3.19
CA GLN A 305 25.17 4.15 -3.69
C GLN A 305 24.12 3.99 -4.79
N LEU A 306 23.02 4.74 -4.72
CA LEU A 306 21.90 4.59 -5.66
C LEU A 306 22.12 5.33 -6.98
N ASP A 307 22.75 6.53 -6.93
CA ASP A 307 22.89 7.39 -8.12
C ASP A 307 23.75 6.80 -9.25
N PRO A 308 24.86 6.10 -8.97
CA PRO A 308 25.69 5.52 -10.01
C PRO A 308 25.15 4.20 -10.59
N ASP A 309 24.13 3.58 -10.00
CA ASP A 309 23.59 2.32 -10.49
C ASP A 309 22.76 2.54 -11.78
N PRO A 310 23.18 2.03 -12.94
CA PRO A 310 22.51 2.28 -14.22
C PRO A 310 21.11 1.64 -14.30
N ARG A 311 20.80 0.68 -13.43
CA ARG A 311 19.48 0.04 -13.35
C ARG A 311 18.44 0.95 -12.70
N ILE A 312 18.89 1.99 -11.97
CA ILE A 312 18.04 2.96 -11.26
C ILE A 312 17.95 4.24 -12.07
N LYS A 313 16.76 4.56 -12.58
CA LYS A 313 16.47 5.77 -13.33
C LYS A 313 16.33 6.98 -12.44
N ASP A 314 15.51 6.86 -11.40
CA ASP A 314 15.20 7.89 -10.42
C ASP A 314 14.95 7.26 -9.06
N PHE A 315 15.13 8.01 -7.97
CA PHE A 315 14.86 7.52 -6.63
C PHE A 315 14.43 8.62 -5.66
N LYS A 316 13.77 8.16 -4.60
CA LYS A 316 13.41 8.94 -3.42
C LYS A 316 13.77 8.15 -2.17
N VAL A 317 14.46 8.79 -1.26
CA VAL A 317 14.78 8.26 0.08
C VAL A 317 14.04 9.08 1.12
N VAL A 318 13.34 8.42 2.03
CA VAL A 318 12.72 9.00 3.22
C VAL A 318 13.30 8.28 4.44
N ALA A 319 14.10 8.96 5.25
CA ALA A 319 14.71 8.40 6.45
C ALA A 319 14.10 8.98 7.71
N SER A 320 13.95 8.12 8.73
CA SER A 320 13.51 8.49 10.08
C SER A 320 14.43 7.84 11.09
N HIS A 321 15.06 8.66 11.93
CA HIS A 321 15.76 8.26 13.15
C HIS A 321 14.79 8.38 14.31
N GLN A 322 14.37 7.24 14.87
CA GLN A 322 13.40 7.17 15.98
C GLN A 322 14.12 7.49 17.28
N GLU A 323 14.38 8.79 17.48
CA GLU A 323 15.28 9.32 18.51
C GLU A 323 14.98 8.78 19.91
N SER A 324 16.04 8.29 20.59
CA SER A 324 15.92 7.84 21.98
C SER A 324 16.11 8.96 23.00
N LEU A 325 16.68 10.10 22.58
CA LEU A 325 16.85 11.29 23.41
C LEU A 325 15.57 12.14 23.47
N HIS A 326 14.80 12.16 22.40
CA HIS A 326 13.62 13.01 22.20
C HIS A 326 12.34 12.19 22.10
N SER A 327 11.19 12.85 22.25
CA SER A 327 9.87 12.26 22.02
C SER A 327 9.38 12.41 20.57
N HIS A 328 10.24 12.89 19.68
CA HIS A 328 10.01 13.05 18.24
C HIS A 328 11.14 12.42 17.45
N ASP A 329 10.90 12.16 16.17
CA ASP A 329 11.87 11.59 15.26
C ASP A 329 12.61 12.69 14.49
N ALA A 330 13.89 12.45 14.16
CA ALA A 330 14.60 13.23 13.16
C ALA A 330 14.36 12.62 11.77
N VAL A 331 13.99 13.46 10.79
CA VAL A 331 13.58 12.98 9.46
C VAL A 331 14.33 13.71 8.35
N SER A 332 14.54 12.99 7.23
CA SER A 332 15.16 13.57 6.04
C SER A 332 14.54 12.97 4.77
N VAL A 333 14.41 13.80 3.74
CA VAL A 333 13.93 13.38 2.41
C VAL A 333 14.91 13.84 1.36
N LEU A 334 15.31 12.93 0.47
CA LEU A 334 16.18 13.21 -0.66
C LEU A 334 15.63 12.54 -1.92
N VAL A 335 15.68 13.23 -3.04
CA VAL A 335 15.33 12.70 -4.37
C VAL A 335 16.48 12.94 -5.35
N LYS A 336 16.67 12.05 -6.32
CA LYS A 336 17.53 12.33 -7.49
C LYS A 336 16.93 13.46 -8.31
N GLY A 337 15.60 13.47 -8.48
CA GLY A 337 14.84 14.59 -9.03
C GLY A 337 14.83 14.65 -10.55
N MET A 338 14.73 13.53 -11.22
CA MET A 338 14.56 13.49 -12.67
C MET A 338 13.25 14.17 -13.08
N ARG A 339 13.25 14.83 -14.24
CA ARG A 339 12.05 15.48 -14.76
C ARG A 339 10.89 14.49 -14.94
N GLY A 340 9.78 14.76 -14.26
CA GLY A 340 8.60 13.85 -14.23
C GLY A 340 8.78 12.62 -13.34
N GLY A 341 9.87 12.56 -12.56
CA GLY A 341 10.16 11.52 -11.58
C GLY A 341 9.63 11.83 -10.18
N PHE A 342 10.38 11.38 -9.17
CA PHE A 342 10.04 11.66 -7.78
C PHE A 342 10.20 13.13 -7.41
N THR A 343 9.33 13.59 -6.50
CA THR A 343 9.39 14.94 -5.92
C THR A 343 9.67 14.84 -4.41
N PRO A 344 10.23 15.88 -3.77
CA PRO A 344 10.50 15.86 -2.35
C PRO A 344 9.23 15.97 -1.49
N GLU A 345 8.09 16.32 -2.09
CA GLU A 345 6.82 16.38 -1.37
C GLU A 345 6.42 14.98 -0.89
N ILE A 346 6.01 14.92 0.36
CA ILE A 346 5.51 13.71 1.01
C ILE A 346 4.25 14.03 1.80
N ASP A 347 3.37 13.06 1.87
CA ASP A 347 2.30 13.06 2.87
C ASP A 347 2.95 12.78 4.25
N PRO A 348 2.72 13.63 5.27
CA PRO A 348 3.26 13.41 6.62
C PRO A 348 2.92 12.04 7.23
N SER A 349 1.84 11.40 6.79
CA SER A 349 1.48 10.04 7.21
C SER A 349 2.53 8.99 6.82
N VAL A 350 3.40 9.28 5.85
CA VAL A 350 4.51 8.42 5.46
C VAL A 350 5.40 8.11 6.67
N PHE A 351 5.70 9.09 7.52
CA PHE A 351 6.53 8.88 8.71
C PHE A 351 5.90 7.89 9.70
N ALA A 352 4.59 7.90 9.84
CA ALA A 352 3.88 6.93 10.69
C ALA A 352 3.97 5.48 10.16
N THR A 353 4.27 5.30 8.88
CA THR A 353 4.43 3.98 8.24
C THR A 353 5.87 3.47 8.25
N LEU A 354 6.85 4.30 8.63
CA LEU A 354 8.28 3.93 8.76
C LEU A 354 8.59 3.28 10.11
N ILE A 355 7.59 2.83 10.83
CA ILE A 355 7.76 2.13 12.10
C ILE A 355 7.91 0.64 11.79
N HIS A 356 9.08 0.10 12.06
CA HIS A 356 9.30 -1.34 12.02
C HIS A 356 8.67 -1.98 13.27
N ARG A 357 7.65 -2.83 13.06
CA ARG A 357 6.94 -3.59 14.10
C ARG A 357 7.28 -5.07 14.00
#